data_15cfd3359884a54cde4890d93f55fd5b
#
_entry.id   15cfd3359884a54cde4890d93f55fd5b
#
_cell.length_a   1.000
_cell.length_b   1.000
_cell.length_c   1.000
_cell.angle_alpha   90.00
_cell.angle_beta   90.00
_cell.angle_gamma   90.00
#
_symmetry.space_group_name_H-M   'P 1'
#
loop_
_entity.id
_entity.type
_entity.pdbx_description
1 polymer ?
#
loop_
_entity_poly.entity_id
_entity_poly.type
_entity_poly.pdbx_seq_one_letter_code
_entity_poly.pdbx_strand_id
1 'polypeptide(L)'
;MERNADVVEMTSYAPLLAKEGHTQWNPDLIYFNNTEVKPTVGYYTQQMYGQNAGTQYITSHVTLSNGQEAVRKRVGISVVKDEATGDHIVKLVNLLPVEVSSTVKLKGIDLQNPSAVKTLLTGDPKDKQARSVTSTFDIGGTEFPYTLPAYSFTVIRIHENKGK
;
A
#
# COMPACT_ATOMS: atom_id res chain seq x y z
N MET A 1 -6.84 -9.71 2.42
CA MET A 1 -6.48 -10.51 1.27
C MET A 1 -5.14 -11.18 1.50
N GLU A 2 -4.00 -10.52 1.39
CA GLU A 2 -2.67 -11.13 1.53
C GLU A 2 -2.48 -11.98 2.80
N ARG A 3 -3.02 -11.53 3.95
CA ARG A 3 -2.97 -12.29 5.22
C ARG A 3 -3.74 -13.62 5.19
N ASN A 4 -4.68 -13.78 4.26
CA ASN A 4 -5.52 -14.95 4.07
C ASN A 4 -5.29 -15.55 2.67
N ALA A 5 -4.07 -15.45 2.15
CA ALA A 5 -3.72 -15.94 0.81
C ALA A 5 -3.76 -17.47 0.69
N ASP A 6 -3.86 -18.17 1.83
CA ASP A 6 -4.11 -19.60 1.91
C ASP A 6 -5.53 -20.01 1.45
N VAL A 7 -6.48 -19.08 1.47
CA VAL A 7 -7.89 -19.33 1.09
C VAL A 7 -8.44 -18.33 0.09
N VAL A 8 -7.80 -17.17 -0.09
CA VAL A 8 -8.26 -16.11 -1.00
C VAL A 8 -7.41 -16.11 -2.27
N GLU A 9 -7.93 -16.73 -3.31
CA GLU A 9 -7.27 -16.83 -4.61
C GLU A 9 -7.39 -15.54 -5.44
N MET A 10 -8.57 -14.91 -5.42
CA MET A 10 -8.86 -13.75 -6.27
C MET A 10 -9.87 -12.82 -5.62
N THR A 11 -9.74 -11.54 -5.93
CA THR A 11 -10.74 -10.53 -5.58
C THR A 11 -11.08 -9.68 -6.78
N SER A 12 -12.32 -9.24 -6.87
CA SER A 12 -12.75 -8.30 -7.91
C SER A 12 -13.47 -7.12 -7.29
N TYR A 13 -13.35 -5.97 -7.94
CA TYR A 13 -14.09 -4.77 -7.57
C TYR A 13 -15.34 -4.65 -8.44
N ALA A 14 -16.47 -4.33 -7.83
CA ALA A 14 -17.73 -4.12 -8.54
C ALA A 14 -18.46 -2.89 -7.96
N PRO A 15 -18.99 -1.99 -8.81
CA PRO A 15 -18.86 -1.98 -10.29
C PRO A 15 -17.48 -1.47 -10.75
N LEU A 16 -16.97 -2.02 -11.84
CA LEU A 16 -15.65 -1.69 -12.36
C LEU A 16 -15.65 -0.42 -13.20
N LEU A 17 -16.57 -0.30 -14.14
CA LEU A 17 -16.61 0.79 -15.13
C LEU A 17 -18.00 1.43 -15.15
N ALA A 18 -18.03 2.76 -15.25
CA ALA A 18 -19.26 3.51 -15.38
C ALA A 18 -19.12 4.71 -16.32
N LYS A 19 -20.08 4.91 -17.19
CA LYS A 19 -20.20 6.14 -17.95
C LYS A 19 -20.75 7.26 -17.05
N GLU A 20 -20.06 8.40 -17.03
CA GLU A 20 -20.50 9.57 -16.25
C GLU A 20 -21.95 9.96 -16.58
N GLY A 21 -22.75 10.20 -15.54
CA GLY A 21 -24.16 10.53 -15.67
C GLY A 21 -25.10 9.37 -16.06
N HIS A 22 -24.57 8.16 -16.24
CA HIS A 22 -25.33 6.97 -16.67
C HIS A 22 -25.10 5.75 -15.77
N THR A 23 -24.86 5.97 -14.48
CA THR A 23 -24.70 4.90 -13.50
C THR A 23 -25.67 5.08 -12.36
N GLN A 24 -26.13 3.96 -11.79
CA GLN A 24 -26.95 3.93 -10.56
C GLN A 24 -26.08 3.71 -9.32
N TRP A 25 -24.81 3.40 -9.50
CA TRP A 25 -23.87 3.07 -8.42
C TRP A 25 -22.85 4.19 -8.19
N ASN A 26 -22.45 4.35 -6.96
CA ASN A 26 -21.42 5.31 -6.58
C ASN A 26 -20.77 4.87 -5.24
N PRO A 27 -19.43 4.69 -5.19
CA PRO A 27 -18.48 4.91 -6.29
C PRO A 27 -18.31 3.68 -7.19
N ASP A 28 -18.10 3.91 -8.48
CA ASP A 28 -17.50 2.96 -9.40
C ASP A 28 -15.97 3.11 -9.37
N LEU A 29 -15.23 2.09 -9.84
CA LEU A 29 -13.76 2.13 -9.77
C LEU A 29 -13.17 3.08 -10.81
N ILE A 30 -13.71 3.07 -12.04
CA ILE A 30 -13.25 3.89 -13.15
C ILE A 30 -14.47 4.51 -13.83
N TYR A 31 -14.47 5.84 -13.88
CA TYR A 31 -15.45 6.57 -14.68
C TYR A 31 -14.90 6.89 -16.06
N PHE A 32 -15.76 7.03 -17.04
CA PHE A 32 -15.38 7.49 -18.37
C PHE A 32 -16.49 8.32 -19.01
N ASN A 33 -16.12 9.13 -19.98
CA ASN A 33 -17.02 9.82 -20.88
C ASN A 33 -16.56 9.62 -22.34
N ASN A 34 -17.03 10.42 -23.27
CA ASN A 34 -16.70 10.24 -24.68
C ASN A 34 -15.24 10.64 -25.04
N THR A 35 -14.54 11.32 -24.14
CA THR A 35 -13.22 11.90 -24.39
C THR A 35 -12.15 11.49 -23.38
N GLU A 36 -12.54 11.04 -22.17
CA GLU A 36 -11.64 10.80 -21.06
C GLU A 36 -11.98 9.53 -20.29
N VAL A 37 -10.95 8.93 -19.70
CA VAL A 37 -11.06 7.90 -18.67
C VAL A 37 -10.58 8.50 -17.34
N LYS A 38 -11.39 8.34 -16.28
CA LYS A 38 -11.19 8.96 -14.96
C LYS A 38 -11.09 7.88 -13.86
N PRO A 39 -9.90 7.29 -13.66
CA PRO A 39 -9.69 6.36 -12.57
C PRO A 39 -9.88 7.07 -11.23
N THR A 40 -10.52 6.40 -10.27
CA THR A 40 -10.72 6.92 -8.92
C THR A 40 -9.49 6.66 -8.03
N VAL A 41 -9.49 7.24 -6.82
CA VAL A 41 -8.48 6.92 -5.79
C VAL A 41 -8.52 5.43 -5.44
N GLY A 42 -9.70 4.80 -5.46
CA GLY A 42 -9.87 3.36 -5.31
C GLY A 42 -9.12 2.55 -6.37
N TYR A 43 -9.13 3.00 -7.62
CA TYR A 43 -8.34 2.39 -8.71
C TYR A 43 -6.83 2.42 -8.38
N TYR A 44 -6.29 3.56 -7.97
CA TYR A 44 -4.86 3.67 -7.63
C TYR A 44 -4.49 2.81 -6.42
N THR A 45 -5.38 2.65 -5.47
CA THR A 45 -5.20 1.72 -4.36
C THR A 45 -5.10 0.28 -4.86
N GLN A 46 -6.03 -0.15 -5.73
CA GLN A 46 -6.00 -1.50 -6.32
C GLN A 46 -4.76 -1.70 -7.19
N GLN A 47 -4.38 -0.70 -7.98
CA GLN A 47 -3.17 -0.73 -8.81
C GLN A 47 -1.91 -0.92 -7.96
N MET A 48 -1.78 -0.16 -6.86
CA MET A 48 -0.63 -0.29 -5.95
C MET A 48 -0.55 -1.69 -5.33
N TYR A 49 -1.67 -2.29 -4.95
CA TYR A 49 -1.69 -3.68 -4.47
C TYR A 49 -1.34 -4.67 -5.59
N GLY A 50 -1.94 -4.56 -6.77
CA GLY A 50 -1.71 -5.47 -7.88
C GLY A 50 -0.28 -5.43 -8.42
N GLN A 51 0.31 -4.24 -8.54
CA GLN A 51 1.70 -4.08 -9.00
C GLN A 51 2.74 -4.49 -7.95
N ASN A 52 2.33 -4.65 -6.70
CA ASN A 52 3.17 -5.03 -5.57
C ASN A 52 2.66 -6.30 -4.89
N ALA A 53 2.04 -7.19 -5.61
CA ALA A 53 1.73 -8.53 -5.15
C ALA A 53 3.05 -9.29 -4.95
N GLY A 54 3.14 -10.05 -3.87
CA GLY A 54 4.25 -10.96 -3.64
C GLY A 54 3.79 -12.40 -3.84
N THR A 55 4.74 -13.32 -3.77
CA THR A 55 4.48 -14.77 -3.83
C THR A 55 4.39 -15.39 -2.44
N GLN A 56 4.97 -14.73 -1.43
CA GLN A 56 4.98 -15.22 -0.06
C GLN A 56 4.53 -14.11 0.91
N TYR A 57 3.52 -14.40 1.75
CA TYR A 57 3.13 -13.53 2.85
C TYR A 57 4.09 -13.68 4.03
N ILE A 58 4.54 -12.54 4.59
CA ILE A 58 5.39 -12.48 5.78
C ILE A 58 4.56 -11.99 6.95
N THR A 59 4.48 -12.77 8.02
CA THR A 59 3.75 -12.41 9.22
C THR A 59 4.26 -11.08 9.77
N SER A 60 3.33 -10.15 9.99
CA SER A 60 3.64 -8.80 10.45
C SER A 60 2.74 -8.39 11.60
N HIS A 61 3.28 -7.57 12.50
CA HIS A 61 2.58 -7.08 13.68
C HIS A 61 2.68 -5.56 13.79
N VAL A 62 1.61 -4.92 14.25
CA VAL A 62 1.58 -3.50 14.58
C VAL A 62 1.43 -3.36 16.09
N THR A 63 2.34 -2.61 16.70
CA THR A 63 2.23 -2.18 18.10
C THR A 63 2.02 -0.67 18.11
N LEU A 64 0.93 -0.21 18.70
CA LEU A 64 0.61 1.20 18.82
C LEU A 64 0.67 1.63 20.29
N SER A 65 1.21 2.82 20.56
CA SER A 65 1.19 3.44 21.90
C SER A 65 -0.24 3.77 22.35
N ASN A 66 -1.12 4.11 21.39
CA ASN A 66 -2.54 4.30 21.65
C ASN A 66 -3.30 2.96 21.49
N GLY A 67 -3.74 2.41 22.62
CA GLY A 67 -4.46 1.12 22.66
C GLY A 67 -5.92 1.16 22.27
N GLN A 68 -6.50 2.34 21.97
CA GLN A 68 -7.90 2.46 21.60
C GLN A 68 -8.21 1.68 20.31
N GLU A 69 -9.25 0.88 20.33
CA GLU A 69 -9.65 0.04 19.20
C GLU A 69 -9.93 0.86 17.93
N ALA A 70 -10.54 2.03 18.08
CA ALA A 70 -10.80 2.96 16.99
C ALA A 70 -9.53 3.42 16.26
N VAL A 71 -8.40 3.53 16.98
CA VAL A 71 -7.09 3.87 16.40
C VAL A 71 -6.46 2.62 15.78
N ARG A 72 -6.46 1.50 16.51
CA ARG A 72 -5.86 0.24 16.05
C ARG A 72 -6.43 -0.26 14.73
N LYS A 73 -7.73 -0.08 14.50
CA LYS A 73 -8.40 -0.46 13.24
C LYS A 73 -8.04 0.42 12.04
N ARG A 74 -7.38 1.55 12.27
CA ARG A 74 -7.05 2.54 11.23
C ARG A 74 -5.57 2.55 10.81
N VAL A 75 -4.73 1.78 11.49
CA VAL A 75 -3.32 1.63 11.12
C VAL A 75 -3.05 0.17 10.81
N GLY A 76 -2.51 -0.10 9.64
CA GLY A 76 -2.29 -1.46 9.17
C GLY A 76 -0.95 -1.65 8.48
N ILE A 77 -0.48 -2.91 8.51
CA ILE A 77 0.72 -3.34 7.78
C ILE A 77 0.43 -4.67 7.08
N SER A 78 0.99 -4.84 5.91
CA SER A 78 1.15 -6.12 5.23
C SER A 78 2.55 -6.20 4.64
N VAL A 79 3.19 -7.34 4.75
CA VAL A 79 4.52 -7.57 4.19
C VAL A 79 4.47 -8.83 3.33
N VAL A 80 5.00 -8.74 2.12
CA VAL A 80 5.14 -9.87 1.22
C VAL A 80 6.54 -9.92 0.64
N LYS A 81 6.98 -11.09 0.23
CA LYS A 81 8.20 -11.31 -0.55
C LYS A 81 7.82 -11.66 -1.98
N ASP A 82 8.51 -11.09 -2.93
CA ASP A 82 8.47 -11.49 -4.33
C ASP A 82 9.67 -12.41 -4.58
N GLU A 83 9.43 -13.72 -4.67
CA GLU A 83 10.51 -14.70 -4.82
C GLU A 83 11.21 -14.60 -6.18
N ALA A 84 10.53 -14.09 -7.21
CA ALA A 84 11.10 -13.94 -8.53
C ALA A 84 12.20 -12.85 -8.57
N THR A 85 11.98 -11.75 -7.83
CA THR A 85 12.93 -10.64 -7.73
C THR A 85 13.79 -10.68 -6.47
N GLY A 86 13.34 -11.38 -5.43
CA GLY A 86 13.91 -11.38 -4.09
C GLY A 86 13.46 -10.18 -3.23
N ASP A 87 12.60 -9.32 -3.76
CA ASP A 87 12.21 -8.09 -3.08
C ASP A 87 11.33 -8.34 -1.85
N HIS A 88 11.52 -7.52 -0.84
CA HIS A 88 10.62 -7.39 0.29
C HIS A 88 9.73 -6.16 0.11
N ILE A 89 8.42 -6.37 0.17
CA ILE A 89 7.43 -5.33 -0.10
C ILE A 89 6.64 -5.05 1.17
N VAL A 90 6.88 -3.88 1.75
CA VAL A 90 6.20 -3.41 2.97
C VAL A 90 5.06 -2.47 2.57
N LYS A 91 3.84 -2.79 2.99
CA LYS A 91 2.64 -1.99 2.75
C LYS A 91 2.14 -1.43 4.07
N LEU A 92 2.02 -0.12 4.16
CA LEU A 92 1.63 0.61 5.36
C LEU A 92 0.38 1.43 5.07
N VAL A 93 -0.61 1.35 5.95
CA VAL A 93 -1.87 2.09 5.83
C VAL A 93 -2.09 2.93 7.07
N ASN A 94 -2.39 4.21 6.88
CA ASN A 94 -2.85 5.12 7.93
C ASN A 94 -4.17 5.76 7.50
N LEU A 95 -5.26 5.38 8.13
CA LEU A 95 -6.60 5.96 7.91
C LEU A 95 -6.97 7.01 8.98
N LEU A 96 -6.00 7.45 9.78
CA LEU A 96 -6.19 8.53 10.74
C LEU A 96 -6.05 9.90 10.06
N PRO A 97 -6.72 10.93 10.60
CA PRO A 97 -6.59 12.32 10.10
C PRO A 97 -5.30 13.01 10.54
N VAL A 98 -4.37 12.25 11.11
CA VAL A 98 -3.08 12.73 11.61
C VAL A 98 -1.97 11.80 11.14
N GLU A 99 -0.76 12.33 11.06
CA GLU A 99 0.40 11.50 10.78
C GLU A 99 0.72 10.55 11.94
N VAL A 100 1.36 9.44 11.63
CA VAL A 100 1.79 8.43 12.60
C VAL A 100 3.29 8.19 12.43
N SER A 101 4.06 8.61 13.43
CA SER A 101 5.49 8.26 13.49
C SER A 101 5.64 6.79 13.89
N SER A 102 6.46 6.07 13.17
CA SER A 102 6.68 4.64 13.37
C SER A 102 8.14 4.24 13.19
N THR A 103 8.48 3.06 13.68
CA THR A 103 9.72 2.36 13.33
C THR A 103 9.35 1.05 12.68
N VAL A 104 9.80 0.85 11.45
CA VAL A 104 9.66 -0.43 10.74
C VAL A 104 10.86 -1.30 11.09
N LYS A 105 10.59 -2.55 11.51
CA LYS A 105 11.62 -3.54 11.85
C LYS A 105 11.42 -4.80 11.03
N LEU A 106 12.38 -5.11 10.16
CA LEU A 106 12.41 -6.30 9.33
C LEU A 106 13.24 -7.36 10.05
N LYS A 107 12.58 -8.30 10.73
CA LYS A 107 13.27 -9.35 11.50
C LYS A 107 13.53 -10.58 10.65
N GLY A 108 14.72 -11.16 10.80
CA GLY A 108 15.10 -12.39 10.09
C GLY A 108 15.39 -12.17 8.60
N ILE A 109 15.58 -10.92 8.19
CA ILE A 109 15.95 -10.53 6.83
C ILE A 109 17.37 -9.95 6.91
N ASP A 110 18.28 -10.47 6.12
CA ASP A 110 19.61 -9.92 5.93
C ASP A 110 19.58 -9.06 4.66
N LEU A 111 19.81 -7.76 4.81
CA LEU A 111 19.82 -6.81 3.71
C LEU A 111 21.26 -6.36 3.45
N GLN A 112 21.82 -6.81 2.36
CA GLN A 112 23.13 -6.36 1.88
C GLN A 112 22.94 -5.16 0.94
N ASN A 113 23.43 -3.96 1.33
CA ASN A 113 23.31 -2.73 0.55
C ASN A 113 21.89 -2.48 0.01
N PRO A 114 20.89 -2.36 0.90
CA PRO A 114 19.51 -2.25 0.46
C PRO A 114 19.26 -0.95 -0.30
N SER A 115 18.48 -1.04 -1.36
CA SER A 115 17.87 0.10 -2.02
C SER A 115 16.35 -0.03 -1.95
N ALA A 116 15.65 1.08 -1.83
CA ALA A 116 14.20 1.03 -1.75
C ALA A 116 13.53 2.08 -2.64
N VAL A 117 12.37 1.70 -3.14
CA VAL A 117 11.45 2.59 -3.84
C VAL A 117 10.17 2.69 -3.03
N LYS A 118 9.75 3.92 -2.77
CA LYS A 118 8.51 4.22 -2.05
C LYS A 118 7.47 4.74 -3.02
N THR A 119 6.29 4.13 -3.00
CA THR A 119 5.09 4.65 -3.68
C THR A 119 4.09 5.07 -2.61
N LEU A 120 3.70 6.33 -2.62
CA LEU A 120 2.80 6.95 -1.65
C LEU A 120 1.54 7.44 -2.34
N LEU A 121 0.39 7.04 -1.83
CA LEU A 121 -0.92 7.61 -2.12
C LEU A 121 -1.43 8.26 -0.84
N THR A 122 -1.66 9.57 -0.87
CA THR A 122 -2.20 10.35 0.26
C THR A 122 -3.00 11.52 -0.26
N GLY A 123 -3.88 12.08 0.56
CA GLY A 123 -4.71 13.22 0.23
C GLY A 123 -5.87 13.38 1.23
N ASP A 124 -6.62 14.47 1.12
CA ASP A 124 -7.87 14.62 1.85
C ASP A 124 -8.86 13.51 1.43
N PRO A 125 -9.66 12.93 2.35
CA PRO A 125 -10.65 11.90 2.03
C PRO A 125 -11.67 12.30 0.95
N LYS A 126 -11.85 13.60 0.73
CA LYS A 126 -12.73 14.15 -0.31
C LYS A 126 -12.00 14.46 -1.61
N ASP A 127 -10.66 14.34 -1.63
CA ASP A 127 -9.86 14.59 -2.82
C ASP A 127 -10.02 13.44 -3.83
N LYS A 128 -10.79 13.69 -4.87
CA LYS A 128 -10.99 12.74 -5.98
C LYS A 128 -9.82 12.73 -6.97
N GLN A 129 -8.85 13.63 -6.81
CA GLN A 129 -7.72 13.80 -7.71
C GLN A 129 -6.41 13.21 -7.15
N ALA A 130 -6.42 12.68 -5.93
CA ALA A 130 -5.24 12.06 -5.33
C ALA A 130 -4.65 10.97 -6.24
N ARG A 131 -3.35 11.00 -6.41
CA ARG A 131 -2.57 10.07 -7.24
C ARG A 131 -1.38 9.55 -6.46
N SER A 132 -0.95 8.34 -6.79
CA SER A 132 0.27 7.78 -6.21
C SER A 132 1.52 8.47 -6.78
N VAL A 133 2.49 8.72 -5.92
CA VAL A 133 3.80 9.29 -6.27
C VAL A 133 4.89 8.31 -5.87
N THR A 134 5.80 8.04 -6.80
CA THR A 134 6.93 7.13 -6.58
C THR A 134 8.22 7.93 -6.43
N SER A 135 9.07 7.54 -5.48
CA SER A 135 10.36 8.15 -5.19
C SER A 135 11.34 7.11 -4.65
N THR A 136 12.63 7.39 -4.74
CA THR A 136 13.65 6.64 -3.99
C THR A 136 13.43 6.82 -2.49
N PHE A 137 13.81 5.82 -1.71
CA PHE A 137 13.69 5.84 -0.27
C PHE A 137 14.93 5.20 0.37
N ASP A 138 15.62 5.96 1.20
CA ASP A 138 16.77 5.46 1.95
C ASP A 138 16.29 4.81 3.24
N ILE A 139 16.56 3.52 3.40
CA ILE A 139 16.17 2.75 4.59
C ILE A 139 17.32 2.50 5.56
N GLY A 140 18.56 2.76 5.17
CA GLY A 140 19.74 2.59 6.06
C GLY A 140 19.98 1.17 6.58
N GLY A 141 19.01 0.26 6.50
CA GLY A 141 19.12 -1.11 7.01
C GLY A 141 17.75 -1.76 7.33
N THR A 142 17.77 -2.79 8.18
CA THR A 142 16.58 -3.58 8.54
C THR A 142 15.67 -2.90 9.56
N GLU A 143 16.13 -1.82 10.18
CA GLU A 143 15.32 -0.98 11.10
C GLU A 143 15.43 0.48 10.65
N PHE A 144 14.29 1.10 10.38
CA PHE A 144 14.23 2.48 9.90
C PHE A 144 12.98 3.21 10.39
N PRO A 145 13.09 4.53 10.64
CA PRO A 145 11.94 5.36 10.96
C PRO A 145 11.11 5.62 9.71
N TYR A 146 9.80 5.66 9.88
CA TYR A 146 8.89 6.10 8.84
C TYR A 146 7.68 6.82 9.44
N THR A 147 7.41 8.03 8.94
CA THR A 147 6.20 8.77 9.29
C THR A 147 5.15 8.51 8.22
N LEU A 148 4.06 7.84 8.62
CA LEU A 148 2.90 7.61 7.75
C LEU A 148 2.09 8.90 7.70
N PRO A 149 1.94 9.54 6.54
CA PRO A 149 1.07 10.72 6.43
C PRO A 149 -0.38 10.41 6.81
N ALA A 150 -1.15 11.44 7.15
CA ALA A 150 -2.59 11.29 7.34
C ALA A 150 -3.24 10.71 6.07
N TYR A 151 -4.24 9.84 6.24
CA TYR A 151 -5.00 9.25 5.12
C TYR A 151 -4.09 8.71 4.00
N SER A 152 -3.15 7.85 4.35
CA SER A 152 -2.14 7.37 3.40
C SER A 152 -2.13 5.87 3.22
N PHE A 153 -1.75 5.46 2.01
CA PHE A 153 -1.29 4.13 1.68
C PHE A 153 0.12 4.22 1.08
N THR A 154 1.06 3.56 1.73
CA THR A 154 2.48 3.54 1.33
C THR A 154 2.89 2.12 0.98
N VAL A 155 3.58 1.97 -0.13
CA VAL A 155 4.30 0.75 -0.50
C VAL A 155 5.78 1.08 -0.52
N ILE A 156 6.59 0.33 0.23
CA ILE A 156 8.05 0.39 0.20
C ILE A 156 8.55 -0.94 -0.36
N ARG A 157 9.08 -0.92 -1.56
CA ARG A 157 9.70 -2.08 -2.22
C ARG A 157 11.19 -2.01 -2.00
N ILE A 158 11.73 -3.02 -1.33
CA ILE A 158 13.12 -3.10 -0.89
C ILE A 158 13.82 -4.16 -1.74
N HIS A 159 14.81 -3.73 -2.48
CA HIS A 159 15.70 -4.59 -3.26
C HIS A 159 16.91 -4.99 -2.43
N GLU A 160 17.22 -6.25 -2.43
CA GLU A 160 18.46 -6.76 -1.90
C GLU A 160 19.49 -6.82 -3.04
N ASN A 161 20.51 -5.98 -2.97
CA ASN A 161 21.63 -6.05 -3.88
C ASN A 161 22.56 -7.19 -3.42
N LYS A 162 22.30 -8.42 -3.85
CA LYS A 162 23.25 -9.51 -3.66
C LYS A 162 24.51 -9.12 -4.43
N GLY A 163 25.58 -8.83 -3.70
CA GLY A 163 26.90 -8.62 -4.32
C GLY A 163 27.24 -9.80 -5.26
N LYS A 164 27.72 -9.48 -6.45
CA LYS A 164 28.24 -10.48 -7.38
C LYS A 164 29.45 -11.16 -6.77
#